data_975ae632bb98c3cb523ce5ae0a3c8135
#
_entry.id   975ae632bb98c3cb523ce5ae0a3c8135
#
_cell.length_a   1.000
_cell.length_b   1.000
_cell.length_c   1.000
_cell.angle_alpha   90.00
_cell.angle_beta   90.00
_cell.angle_gamma   90.00
#
_symmetry.space_group_name_H-M   'P 1'
#
loop_
_entity.id
_entity.type
_entity.pdbx_description
1 polymer ?
#
loop_
_entity_poly.entity_id
_entity_poly.type
_entity_poly.pdbx_seq_one_letter_code
_entity_poly.pdbx_strand_id
1 'polypeptide(L)'
;MASTSWMKNKDDRTVALAEYQRLRALTAREVAEVMQPMLGSDNAALKSAAHRLYNGVTPREGYEDGENHEAENTLILDYALLLNDRVGPSPRRQYIDKYGASDDAEKREVAEVMSHYRFTLLRPVRSRKGFGVKCVDLLAQQEMVLVDVAGSEHFHEGCGEVYATGLLPFCDPSWNCFMDTGALMTIPDIFRPNDVAQLLVDLEVTRRQPLVLAENEQPKLAAVAFKLAYEAQTLCQMRYR
;
A
#
# COMPACT_ATOMS: atom_id res chain seq x y z
N MET A 1 -18.86 9.77 -13.96
CA MET A 1 -18.18 8.49 -13.72
C MET A 1 -17.32 8.22 -14.93
N ALA A 2 -16.02 8.47 -14.86
CA ALA A 2 -15.10 8.07 -15.91
C ALA A 2 -15.04 6.54 -15.88
N SER A 3 -15.68 5.89 -16.85
CA SER A 3 -15.47 4.49 -17.12
C SER A 3 -13.98 4.32 -17.39
N THR A 4 -13.25 3.74 -16.46
CA THR A 4 -11.93 3.22 -16.71
C THR A 4 -12.10 2.14 -17.79
N SER A 5 -12.06 2.57 -19.02
CA SER A 5 -12.00 1.66 -20.17
C SER A 5 -10.61 1.05 -20.15
N TRP A 6 -10.34 0.33 -19.13
CA TRP A 6 -9.18 -0.48 -18.73
C TRP A 6 -8.11 -0.51 -19.82
N MET A 7 -7.49 0.64 -20.09
CA MET A 7 -6.46 0.74 -21.10
C MET A 7 -6.69 -0.26 -22.23
N LYS A 8 -7.78 -0.06 -22.98
CA LYS A 8 -8.18 -0.95 -24.08
C LYS A 8 -7.09 -0.99 -25.15
N ASN A 9 -6.37 0.13 -25.27
CA ASN A 9 -5.28 0.26 -26.21
C ASN A 9 -4.00 -0.42 -25.66
N LYS A 10 -3.35 -1.22 -26.51
CA LYS A 10 -2.08 -1.88 -26.17
C LYS A 10 -0.96 -0.85 -25.95
N ASP A 11 -0.99 0.25 -26.68
CA ASP A 11 0.05 1.28 -26.62
C ASP A 11 0.00 2.02 -25.27
N ASP A 12 -1.20 2.34 -24.76
CA ASP A 12 -1.37 2.98 -23.44
C ASP A 12 -0.81 2.10 -22.31
N ARG A 13 -1.02 0.78 -22.40
CA ARG A 13 -0.48 -0.16 -21.41
C ARG A 13 1.03 -0.24 -21.45
N THR A 14 1.62 -0.17 -22.63
CA THR A 14 3.07 -0.19 -22.80
C THR A 14 3.67 1.06 -22.18
N VAL A 15 3.08 2.22 -22.40
CA VAL A 15 3.50 3.49 -21.79
C VAL A 15 3.35 3.43 -20.27
N ALA A 16 2.21 2.97 -19.76
CA ALA A 16 1.98 2.86 -18.32
C ALA A 16 2.96 1.91 -17.63
N LEU A 17 3.27 0.78 -18.28
CA LEU A 17 4.22 -0.19 -17.74
C LEU A 17 5.65 0.36 -17.69
N ALA A 18 6.07 1.06 -18.74
CA ALA A 18 7.39 1.70 -18.77
C ALA A 18 7.50 2.79 -17.68
N GLU A 19 6.47 3.58 -17.51
CA GLU A 19 6.42 4.60 -16.46
C GLU A 19 6.38 4.00 -15.06
N TYR A 20 5.61 2.94 -14.85
CA TYR A 20 5.61 2.17 -13.61
C TYR A 20 7.01 1.68 -13.26
N GLN A 21 7.71 1.04 -14.20
CA GLN A 21 9.04 0.51 -13.97
C GLN A 21 10.04 1.62 -13.63
N ARG A 22 9.99 2.74 -14.36
CA ARG A 22 10.83 3.91 -14.12
C ARG A 22 10.61 4.50 -12.73
N LEU A 23 9.35 4.82 -12.42
CA LEU A 23 9.01 5.49 -11.17
C LEU A 23 9.21 4.58 -9.96
N ARG A 24 8.93 3.28 -10.12
CA ARG A 24 9.20 2.31 -9.06
C ARG A 24 10.69 2.20 -8.74
N ALA A 25 11.55 2.13 -9.76
CA ALA A 25 12.99 2.11 -9.56
C ALA A 25 13.50 3.40 -8.90
N LEU A 26 13.00 4.54 -9.34
CA LEU A 26 13.34 5.84 -8.78
C LEU A 26 12.89 5.94 -7.29
N THR A 27 11.65 5.58 -6.99
CA THR A 27 11.12 5.59 -5.63
C THR A 27 11.87 4.62 -4.72
N ALA A 28 12.16 3.41 -5.19
CA ALA A 28 12.92 2.42 -4.41
C ALA A 28 14.33 2.92 -4.07
N ARG A 29 15.01 3.58 -5.01
CA ARG A 29 16.32 4.19 -4.77
C ARG A 29 16.23 5.28 -3.69
N GLU A 30 15.29 6.21 -3.81
CA GLU A 30 15.13 7.30 -2.85
C GLU A 30 14.71 6.78 -1.46
N VAL A 31 13.91 5.75 -1.40
CA VAL A 31 13.57 5.06 -0.13
C VAL A 31 14.84 4.48 0.50
N ALA A 32 15.63 3.73 -0.24
CA ALA A 32 16.82 3.05 0.30
C ALA A 32 17.94 4.04 0.67
N GLU A 33 18.23 5.01 -0.19
CA GLU A 33 19.39 5.89 -0.04
C GLU A 33 19.11 7.12 0.82
N VAL A 34 17.87 7.58 0.89
CA VAL A 34 17.51 8.82 1.57
C VAL A 34 16.58 8.60 2.75
N MET A 35 15.44 7.91 2.55
CA MET A 35 14.43 7.81 3.61
C MET A 35 14.80 6.79 4.70
N GLN A 36 15.37 5.63 4.35
CA GLN A 36 15.78 4.65 5.36
C GLN A 36 16.83 5.20 6.33
N PRO A 37 17.87 5.93 5.90
CA PRO A 37 18.79 6.62 6.80
C PRO A 37 18.14 7.60 7.76
N MET A 38 16.98 8.20 7.40
CA MET A 38 16.24 9.11 8.28
C MET A 38 15.60 8.40 9.48
N LEU A 39 15.48 7.07 9.48
CA LEU A 39 14.99 6.31 10.63
C LEU A 39 15.95 6.36 11.83
N GLY A 40 17.20 6.75 11.59
CA GLY A 40 18.23 6.83 12.64
C GLY A 40 18.80 5.47 13.05
N SER A 41 19.91 5.50 13.75
CA SER A 41 20.65 4.30 14.18
C SER A 41 20.07 3.62 15.43
N ASP A 42 19.23 4.30 16.20
CA ASP A 42 18.62 3.79 17.43
C ASP A 42 17.38 2.93 17.19
N ASN A 43 16.91 2.87 15.96
CA ASN A 43 15.71 2.12 15.53
C ASN A 43 14.42 2.51 16.29
N ALA A 44 14.36 3.71 16.90
CA ALA A 44 13.20 4.13 17.69
C ALA A 44 11.91 4.14 16.84
N ALA A 45 11.99 4.62 15.59
CA ALA A 45 10.87 4.65 14.67
C ALA A 45 10.41 3.22 14.30
N LEU A 46 11.33 2.29 14.05
CA LEU A 46 11.01 0.89 13.78
C LEU A 46 10.38 0.19 14.99
N LYS A 47 10.93 0.40 16.19
CA LYS A 47 10.36 -0.14 17.43
C LYS A 47 8.97 0.42 17.68
N SER A 48 8.75 1.72 17.45
CA SER A 48 7.45 2.36 17.57
C SER A 48 6.44 1.78 16.55
N ALA A 49 6.87 1.56 15.31
CA ALA A 49 6.06 0.94 14.27
C ALA A 49 5.67 -0.50 14.63
N ALA A 50 6.64 -1.32 15.02
CA ALA A 50 6.40 -2.69 15.46
C ALA A 50 5.43 -2.75 16.64
N HIS A 51 5.67 -1.95 17.68
CA HIS A 51 4.77 -1.86 18.84
C HIS A 51 3.34 -1.49 18.42
N ARG A 52 3.19 -0.61 17.44
CA ARG A 52 1.86 -0.20 16.96
C ARG A 52 1.16 -1.32 16.21
N LEU A 53 1.86 -1.99 15.32
CA LEU A 53 1.30 -3.08 14.50
C LEU A 53 0.93 -4.29 15.35
N TYR A 54 1.78 -4.65 16.30
CA TYR A 54 1.53 -5.80 17.19
C TYR A 54 0.63 -5.50 18.39
N ASN A 55 0.21 -4.25 18.59
CA ASN A 55 -0.63 -3.91 19.72
C ASN A 55 -2.01 -4.59 19.62
N GLY A 56 -2.30 -5.46 20.58
CA GLY A 56 -3.54 -6.24 20.62
C GLY A 56 -3.59 -7.42 19.64
N VAL A 57 -2.46 -7.80 19.06
CA VAL A 57 -2.30 -9.04 18.29
C VAL A 57 -1.99 -10.17 19.25
N THR A 58 -2.72 -11.28 19.15
CA THR A 58 -2.45 -12.49 19.93
C THR A 58 -1.57 -13.41 19.08
N PRO A 59 -0.33 -13.71 19.50
CA PRO A 59 0.50 -14.69 18.80
C PRO A 59 -0.24 -16.03 18.72
N ARG A 60 -0.29 -16.63 17.55
CA ARG A 60 -0.89 -17.94 17.37
C ARG A 60 0.12 -19.02 17.78
N GLU A 61 -0.30 -19.98 18.61
CA GLU A 61 0.51 -21.16 18.89
C GLU A 61 0.79 -21.92 17.58
N GLY A 62 2.05 -22.26 17.33
CA GLY A 62 2.47 -22.98 16.12
C GLY A 62 2.88 -22.12 14.93
N TYR A 63 3.03 -20.81 15.11
CA TYR A 63 3.64 -19.93 14.12
C TYR A 63 5.14 -20.23 14.06
N GLU A 64 5.54 -21.08 13.14
CA GLU A 64 6.97 -21.40 12.95
C GLU A 64 7.72 -20.22 12.34
N ASP A 65 8.80 -19.84 13.00
CA ASP A 65 9.58 -18.61 12.91
C ASP A 65 10.30 -18.35 11.56
N GLY A 66 9.91 -18.87 10.43
CA GLY A 66 10.80 -18.83 9.28
C GLY A 66 10.32 -17.96 8.09
N GLU A 67 9.11 -18.17 7.62
CA GLU A 67 8.72 -17.63 6.30
C GLU A 67 8.03 -16.27 6.35
N ASN A 68 7.46 -15.89 7.48
CA ASN A 68 6.67 -14.65 7.61
C ASN A 68 7.48 -13.44 8.11
N HIS A 69 8.66 -13.66 8.71
CA HIS A 69 9.47 -12.55 9.23
C HIS A 69 9.89 -11.54 8.18
N GLU A 70 10.13 -11.95 6.94
CA GLU A 70 10.50 -11.03 5.87
C GLU A 70 9.33 -10.12 5.49
N ALA A 71 8.12 -10.68 5.39
CA ALA A 71 6.90 -9.92 5.12
C ALA A 71 6.57 -8.96 6.28
N GLU A 72 6.67 -9.43 7.52
CA GLU A 72 6.47 -8.62 8.72
C GLU A 72 7.47 -7.46 8.79
N ASN A 73 8.76 -7.74 8.57
CA ASN A 73 9.79 -6.71 8.57
C ASN A 73 9.55 -5.65 7.48
N THR A 74 9.11 -6.08 6.30
CA THR A 74 8.77 -5.16 5.22
C THR A 74 7.59 -4.27 5.62
N LEU A 75 6.54 -4.84 6.22
CA LEU A 75 5.38 -4.07 6.69
C LEU A 75 5.73 -3.09 7.82
N ILE A 76 6.58 -3.52 8.76
CA ILE A 76 7.08 -2.65 9.84
C ILE A 76 7.90 -1.49 9.25
N LEU A 77 8.75 -1.78 8.27
CA LEU A 77 9.56 -0.77 7.60
C LEU A 77 8.68 0.23 6.85
N ASP A 78 7.75 -0.26 6.03
CA ASP A 78 6.82 0.60 5.30
C ASP A 78 5.99 1.47 6.24
N TYR A 79 5.48 0.88 7.33
CA TYR A 79 4.75 1.65 8.33
C TYR A 79 5.62 2.73 8.98
N ALA A 80 6.86 2.41 9.32
CA ALA A 80 7.80 3.37 9.92
C ALA A 80 8.17 4.51 8.97
N LEU A 81 8.38 4.18 7.68
CA LEU A 81 8.77 5.15 6.66
C LEU A 81 7.62 6.08 6.25
N LEU A 82 6.41 5.54 6.11
CA LEU A 82 5.33 6.20 5.39
C LEU A 82 4.22 6.72 6.31
N LEU A 83 3.99 6.09 7.46
CA LEU A 83 2.81 6.32 8.29
C LEU A 83 3.09 6.72 9.74
N ASN A 84 4.28 6.40 10.28
CA ASN A 84 4.54 6.56 11.71
C ASN A 84 5.02 7.99 12.06
N ASP A 85 4.12 8.82 12.54
CA ASP A 85 4.42 10.20 13.00
C ASP A 85 4.57 10.34 14.53
N ARG A 86 4.62 9.23 15.29
CA ARG A 86 4.65 9.28 16.76
C ARG A 86 5.99 9.69 17.36
N VAL A 87 7.07 9.43 16.65
CA VAL A 87 8.44 9.71 17.11
C VAL A 87 9.00 10.99 16.45
N GLY A 88 8.14 11.71 15.75
CA GLY A 88 8.47 12.85 14.90
C GLY A 88 7.87 12.67 13.52
N PRO A 89 8.05 13.64 12.61
CA PRO A 89 7.53 13.50 11.25
C PRO A 89 8.15 12.27 10.58
N SER A 90 7.30 11.47 9.91
CA SER A 90 7.75 10.29 9.18
C SER A 90 8.82 10.63 8.14
N PRO A 91 9.72 9.69 7.77
CA PRO A 91 10.70 9.91 6.72
C PRO A 91 10.07 10.39 5.41
N ARG A 92 8.89 9.89 5.05
CA ARG A 92 8.11 10.38 3.91
C ARG A 92 7.83 11.88 4.03
N ARG A 93 7.36 12.34 5.18
CA ARG A 93 7.03 13.76 5.40
C ARG A 93 8.27 14.63 5.36
N GLN A 94 9.34 14.19 6.03
CA GLN A 94 10.64 14.88 5.97
C GLN A 94 11.17 14.96 4.53
N TYR A 95 10.99 13.91 3.74
CA TYR A 95 11.39 13.89 2.34
C TYR A 95 10.62 14.91 1.50
N ILE A 96 9.28 14.94 1.66
CA ILE A 96 8.41 15.90 0.97
C ILE A 96 8.81 17.34 1.33
N ASP A 97 8.98 17.63 2.62
CA ASP A 97 9.35 18.96 3.11
C ASP A 97 10.72 19.41 2.55
N LYS A 98 11.65 18.47 2.42
CA LYS A 98 13.02 18.77 1.96
C LYS A 98 13.12 18.91 0.44
N TYR A 99 12.41 18.07 -0.30
CA TYR A 99 12.63 17.93 -1.75
C TYR A 99 11.45 18.37 -2.62
N GLY A 100 10.29 18.73 -2.05
CA GLY A 100 9.13 19.15 -2.80
C GLY A 100 9.35 20.40 -3.67
N ALA A 101 10.29 21.27 -3.29
CA ALA A 101 10.72 22.44 -4.06
C ALA A 101 12.17 22.35 -4.56
N SER A 102 12.73 21.13 -4.66
CA SER A 102 14.11 20.91 -5.09
C SER A 102 14.33 21.21 -6.56
N ASP A 103 15.51 21.69 -6.92
CA ASP A 103 15.97 21.83 -8.31
C ASP A 103 16.26 20.46 -8.96
N ASP A 104 16.52 19.43 -8.15
CA ASP A 104 16.65 18.05 -8.58
C ASP A 104 15.29 17.51 -9.01
N ALA A 105 15.12 17.33 -10.31
CA ALA A 105 13.86 16.94 -10.92
C ALA A 105 13.37 15.56 -10.46
N GLU A 106 14.30 14.60 -10.26
CA GLU A 106 13.96 13.26 -9.83
C GLU A 106 13.47 13.24 -8.37
N LYS A 107 14.15 13.96 -7.49
CA LYS A 107 13.72 14.08 -6.08
C LYS A 107 12.41 14.82 -5.93
N ARG A 108 12.21 15.88 -6.72
CA ARG A 108 10.95 16.61 -6.74
C ARG A 108 9.79 15.72 -7.22
N GLU A 109 10.03 14.91 -8.25
CA GLU A 109 9.03 13.95 -8.75
C GLU A 109 8.66 12.90 -7.68
N VAL A 110 9.63 12.32 -6.99
CA VAL A 110 9.35 11.38 -5.89
C VAL A 110 8.62 12.08 -4.75
N ALA A 111 8.99 13.31 -4.39
CA ALA A 111 8.29 14.07 -3.36
C ALA A 111 6.83 14.34 -3.75
N GLU A 112 6.57 14.68 -5.00
CA GLU A 112 5.21 14.84 -5.55
C GLU A 112 4.40 13.54 -5.42
N VAL A 113 4.94 12.42 -5.89
CA VAL A 113 4.30 11.11 -5.80
C VAL A 113 4.03 10.73 -4.34
N MET A 114 5.01 10.93 -3.46
CA MET A 114 4.89 10.65 -2.02
C MET A 114 3.88 11.55 -1.31
N SER A 115 3.64 12.77 -1.82
CA SER A 115 2.62 13.67 -1.27
C SER A 115 1.20 13.16 -1.46
N HIS A 116 1.00 12.34 -2.50
CA HIS A 116 -0.28 11.70 -2.82
C HIS A 116 -0.40 10.26 -2.30
N TYR A 117 0.53 9.83 -1.47
CA TYR A 117 0.43 8.53 -0.81
C TYR A 117 -0.86 8.40 -0.03
N ARG A 118 -1.49 7.23 -0.16
CA ARG A 118 -2.65 6.87 0.67
C ARG A 118 -2.65 5.38 1.00
N PHE A 119 -3.04 5.06 2.22
CA PHE A 119 -3.29 3.68 2.62
C PHE A 119 -4.78 3.37 2.47
N THR A 120 -5.13 2.23 1.85
CA THR A 120 -6.52 1.88 1.55
C THR A 120 -6.77 0.37 1.52
N LEU A 121 -8.05 0.02 1.32
CA LEU A 121 -8.53 -1.35 1.14
C LEU A 121 -9.00 -1.54 -0.30
N LEU A 122 -8.45 -2.54 -0.97
CA LEU A 122 -8.74 -2.84 -2.36
C LEU A 122 -9.43 -4.20 -2.50
N ARG A 123 -10.56 -4.25 -3.17
CA ARG A 123 -11.16 -5.49 -3.62
C ARG A 123 -10.75 -5.76 -5.07
N PRO A 124 -9.93 -6.78 -5.32
CA PRO A 124 -9.55 -7.14 -6.67
C PRO A 124 -10.76 -7.69 -7.44
N VAL A 125 -10.88 -7.29 -8.69
CA VAL A 125 -12.03 -7.66 -9.55
C VAL A 125 -11.56 -8.52 -10.71
N ARG A 126 -10.45 -8.12 -11.35
CA ARG A 126 -9.96 -8.79 -12.54
C ARG A 126 -8.47 -8.55 -12.70
N SER A 127 -7.73 -9.57 -13.11
CA SER A 127 -6.32 -9.41 -13.46
C SER A 127 -6.10 -9.34 -14.97
N ARG A 128 -4.97 -8.75 -15.33
CA ARG A 128 -4.38 -8.84 -16.65
C ARG A 128 -2.91 -9.21 -16.48
N LYS A 129 -2.59 -10.46 -16.77
CA LYS A 129 -1.23 -11.01 -16.63
C LYS A 129 -0.18 -10.13 -17.28
N GLY A 130 0.93 -9.93 -16.59
CA GLY A 130 2.03 -9.10 -17.03
C GLY A 130 1.77 -7.59 -17.00
N PHE A 131 0.66 -7.16 -16.36
CA PHE A 131 0.35 -5.73 -16.25
C PHE A 131 -0.14 -5.33 -14.85
N GLY A 132 -1.26 -5.88 -14.38
CA GLY A 132 -1.80 -5.48 -13.09
C GLY A 132 -3.20 -6.00 -12.83
N VAL A 133 -3.81 -5.46 -11.77
CA VAL A 133 -5.11 -5.88 -11.25
C VAL A 133 -6.08 -4.70 -11.23
N LYS A 134 -7.25 -4.89 -11.80
CA LYS A 134 -8.37 -3.97 -11.62
C LYS A 134 -8.96 -4.20 -10.25
N CYS A 135 -9.05 -3.15 -9.46
CA CYS A 135 -9.57 -3.17 -8.10
C CYS A 135 -10.71 -2.18 -7.93
N VAL A 136 -11.50 -2.40 -6.90
CA VAL A 136 -12.37 -1.38 -6.31
C VAL A 136 -11.73 -0.93 -5.00
N ASP A 137 -11.43 0.36 -4.89
CA ASP A 137 -11.09 0.97 -3.61
C ASP A 137 -12.34 1.03 -2.75
N LEU A 138 -12.35 0.27 -1.66
CA LEU A 138 -13.53 0.13 -0.79
C LEU A 138 -13.83 1.40 0.00
N LEU A 139 -12.83 2.23 0.26
CA LEU A 139 -13.00 3.50 0.96
C LEU A 139 -13.47 4.59 0.00
N ALA A 140 -12.77 4.79 -1.09
CA ALA A 140 -13.10 5.79 -2.10
C ALA A 140 -14.29 5.39 -2.98
N GLN A 141 -14.72 4.13 -2.92
CA GLN A 141 -15.79 3.56 -3.76
C GLN A 141 -15.56 3.78 -5.26
N GLN A 142 -14.31 3.62 -5.68
CA GLN A 142 -13.88 3.89 -7.05
C GLN A 142 -13.15 2.70 -7.65
N GLU A 143 -13.39 2.47 -8.95
CA GLU A 143 -12.57 1.55 -9.71
C GLU A 143 -11.21 2.16 -10.00
N MET A 144 -10.16 1.36 -9.86
CA MET A 144 -8.78 1.74 -10.14
C MET A 144 -7.97 0.58 -10.72
N VAL A 145 -6.79 0.87 -11.20
CA VAL A 145 -5.84 -0.13 -11.66
C VAL A 145 -4.63 -0.11 -10.74
N LEU A 146 -4.38 -1.22 -10.07
CA LEU A 146 -3.11 -1.48 -9.43
C LEU A 146 -2.18 -2.08 -10.46
N VAL A 147 -1.16 -1.34 -10.88
CA VAL A 147 -0.15 -1.87 -11.79
C VAL A 147 0.86 -2.62 -10.95
N ASP A 148 0.79 -3.92 -11.09
CA ASP A 148 1.61 -4.88 -10.37
C ASP A 148 1.77 -6.13 -11.24
N VAL A 149 2.95 -6.25 -11.85
CA VAL A 149 3.23 -7.34 -12.79
C VAL A 149 3.22 -8.68 -12.06
N ALA A 150 3.89 -8.78 -10.90
CA ALA A 150 3.99 -10.01 -10.14
C ALA A 150 2.63 -10.43 -9.57
N GLY A 151 1.92 -9.51 -8.90
CA GLY A 151 0.59 -9.77 -8.35
C GLY A 151 -0.43 -10.15 -9.42
N SER A 152 -0.31 -9.59 -10.64
CA SER A 152 -1.22 -9.93 -11.73
C SER A 152 -1.13 -11.38 -12.20
N GLU A 153 -0.02 -12.07 -11.94
CA GLU A 153 0.19 -13.46 -12.30
C GLU A 153 -0.39 -14.44 -11.27
N HIS A 154 -0.46 -13.98 -10.02
CA HIS A 154 -0.92 -14.80 -8.89
C HIS A 154 -2.39 -14.53 -8.52
N PHE A 155 -2.98 -13.49 -9.10
CA PHE A 155 -4.37 -13.16 -8.81
C PHE A 155 -5.34 -14.16 -9.45
N HIS A 156 -6.27 -14.66 -8.65
CA HIS A 156 -7.38 -15.49 -9.11
C HIS A 156 -8.70 -14.72 -8.97
N GLU A 157 -9.44 -14.60 -10.06
CA GLU A 157 -10.75 -13.95 -10.04
C GLU A 157 -11.69 -14.67 -9.05
N GLY A 158 -12.34 -13.91 -8.19
CA GLY A 158 -13.28 -14.47 -7.21
C GLY A 158 -12.63 -15.07 -5.96
N CYS A 159 -11.35 -14.79 -5.69
CA CYS A 159 -10.67 -15.30 -4.49
C CYS A 159 -11.27 -14.80 -3.16
N GLY A 160 -12.13 -13.76 -3.19
CA GLY A 160 -12.76 -13.21 -2.00
C GLY A 160 -11.77 -12.61 -1.01
N GLU A 161 -10.72 -12.01 -1.54
CA GLU A 161 -9.69 -11.35 -0.76
C GLU A 161 -9.85 -9.83 -0.85
N VAL A 162 -9.45 -9.16 0.21
CA VAL A 162 -9.28 -7.70 0.25
C VAL A 162 -7.80 -7.41 0.50
N TYR A 163 -7.23 -6.56 -0.32
CA TYR A 163 -5.86 -6.10 -0.16
C TYR A 163 -5.82 -4.80 0.63
N ALA A 164 -5.03 -4.77 1.69
CA ALA A 164 -4.70 -3.54 2.39
C ALA A 164 -3.26 -3.15 2.06
N THR A 165 -3.08 -1.97 1.47
CA THR A 165 -1.77 -1.52 0.99
C THR A 165 -1.68 -0.01 0.89
N GLY A 166 -0.46 0.49 0.86
CA GLY A 166 -0.16 1.87 0.48
C GLY A 166 -0.15 2.02 -1.04
N LEU A 167 -0.73 3.10 -1.51
CA LEU A 167 -0.82 3.44 -2.93
C LEU A 167 -0.05 4.71 -3.24
N LEU A 168 0.68 4.66 -4.33
CA LEU A 168 1.33 5.81 -4.95
C LEU A 168 0.77 5.99 -6.36
N PRO A 169 0.26 7.19 -6.71
CA PRO A 169 -0.22 7.45 -8.05
C PRO A 169 0.95 7.55 -9.03
N PHE A 170 0.71 7.22 -10.27
CA PHE A 170 1.65 7.45 -11.37
C PHE A 170 0.88 7.61 -12.69
N CYS A 171 1.58 8.00 -13.75
CA CYS A 171 1.00 8.29 -15.05
C CYS A 171 -0.01 9.45 -15.04
N ASP A 172 -0.78 9.55 -16.11
CA ASP A 172 -1.86 10.51 -16.24
C ASP A 172 -2.96 10.21 -15.20
N PRO A 173 -3.36 11.19 -14.39
CA PRO A 173 -4.43 11.00 -13.40
C PRO A 173 -5.75 10.48 -13.98
N SER A 174 -6.02 10.73 -15.27
CA SER A 174 -7.21 10.23 -15.97
C SER A 174 -7.24 8.70 -16.09
N TRP A 175 -6.10 8.04 -15.98
CA TRP A 175 -5.99 6.59 -16.04
C TRP A 175 -6.33 5.90 -14.73
N ASN A 176 -6.36 6.64 -13.65
CA ASN A 176 -6.60 6.12 -12.29
C ASN A 176 -5.72 4.90 -11.97
N CYS A 177 -4.43 5.02 -12.30
CA CYS A 177 -3.41 4.01 -12.10
C CYS A 177 -2.57 4.29 -10.88
N PHE A 178 -2.28 3.23 -10.14
CA PHE A 178 -1.47 3.30 -8.92
C PHE A 178 -0.45 2.16 -8.91
N MET A 179 0.65 2.37 -8.20
CA MET A 179 1.54 1.32 -7.75
C MET A 179 1.42 1.14 -6.24
N ASP A 180 1.62 -0.08 -5.74
CA ASP A 180 1.76 -0.32 -4.31
C ASP A 180 3.16 0.05 -3.81
N THR A 181 3.32 0.13 -2.50
CA THR A 181 4.61 0.38 -1.86
C THR A 181 5.48 -0.88 -1.73
N GLY A 182 4.96 -2.04 -2.12
CA GLY A 182 5.63 -3.35 -2.00
C GLY A 182 5.18 -4.16 -0.79
N ALA A 183 4.52 -3.54 0.18
CA ALA A 183 3.91 -4.22 1.29
C ALA A 183 2.41 -4.37 1.07
N LEU A 184 1.96 -5.60 0.94
CA LEU A 184 0.56 -5.94 0.71
C LEU A 184 0.08 -6.92 1.77
N MET A 185 -1.01 -6.55 2.44
CA MET A 185 -1.68 -7.40 3.41
C MET A 185 -2.95 -7.97 2.78
N THR A 186 -3.09 -9.28 2.80
CA THR A 186 -4.29 -9.96 2.31
C THR A 186 -5.24 -10.27 3.44
N ILE A 187 -6.47 -9.79 3.35
CA ILE A 187 -7.54 -10.08 4.31
C ILE A 187 -8.54 -11.01 3.61
N PRO A 188 -8.71 -12.25 4.06
CA PRO A 188 -9.61 -13.22 3.41
C PRO A 188 -11.08 -12.88 3.71
N ASP A 189 -11.73 -12.16 2.80
CA ASP A 189 -13.13 -11.71 2.94
C ASP A 189 -14.12 -12.88 2.85
N ILE A 190 -13.78 -13.97 2.13
CA ILE A 190 -14.62 -15.19 2.07
C ILE A 190 -14.71 -15.89 3.43
N PHE A 191 -13.60 -15.95 4.17
CA PHE A 191 -13.55 -16.67 5.43
C PHE A 191 -13.93 -15.80 6.63
N ARG A 192 -13.81 -14.48 6.47
CA ARG A 192 -14.09 -13.48 7.50
C ARG A 192 -14.82 -12.27 6.92
N PRO A 193 -15.97 -12.44 6.23
CA PRO A 193 -16.66 -11.32 5.60
C PRO A 193 -17.12 -10.26 6.61
N ASN A 194 -17.36 -10.68 7.86
CA ASN A 194 -17.76 -9.76 8.93
C ASN A 194 -16.61 -8.85 9.37
N ASP A 195 -15.35 -9.29 9.27
CA ASP A 195 -14.18 -8.49 9.69
C ASP A 195 -14.02 -7.26 8.78
N VAL A 196 -14.11 -7.45 7.46
CA VAL A 196 -14.04 -6.35 6.50
C VAL A 196 -15.28 -5.46 6.61
N ALA A 197 -16.46 -6.05 6.71
CA ALA A 197 -17.71 -5.30 6.87
C ALA A 197 -17.69 -4.47 8.17
N GLN A 198 -17.23 -5.04 9.28
CA GLN A 198 -17.11 -4.33 10.55
C GLN A 198 -16.07 -3.21 10.46
N LEU A 199 -14.92 -3.46 9.84
CA LEU A 199 -13.90 -2.45 9.62
C LEU A 199 -14.45 -1.26 8.83
N LEU A 200 -15.23 -1.50 7.77
CA LEU A 200 -15.86 -0.44 6.98
C LEU A 200 -16.93 0.33 7.79
N VAL A 201 -17.63 -0.34 8.69
CA VAL A 201 -18.57 0.31 9.62
C VAL A 201 -17.82 1.16 10.63
N ASP A 202 -16.76 0.66 11.22
CA ASP A 202 -15.95 1.37 12.22
C ASP A 202 -15.27 2.61 11.64
N LEU A 203 -14.93 2.55 10.35
CA LEU A 203 -14.43 3.69 9.59
C LEU A 203 -15.54 4.61 9.08
N GLU A 204 -16.80 4.35 9.41
CA GLU A 204 -17.98 5.11 8.96
C GLU A 204 -18.15 5.18 7.42
N VAL A 205 -17.52 4.29 6.65
CA VAL A 205 -17.57 4.28 5.17
C VAL A 205 -19.00 4.10 4.66
N THR A 206 -19.80 3.29 5.37
CA THR A 206 -21.19 3.01 5.00
C THR A 206 -22.14 4.20 5.18
N ARG A 207 -21.70 5.22 5.92
CA ARG A 207 -22.53 6.41 6.24
C ARG A 207 -22.13 7.64 5.44
N ARG A 208 -20.90 7.69 4.95
CA ARG A 208 -20.35 8.82 4.21
C ARG A 208 -19.84 8.33 2.87
N GLN A 209 -20.13 9.06 1.83
CA GLN A 209 -19.60 8.79 0.48
C GLN A 209 -18.55 9.83 0.11
N PRO A 210 -17.64 9.45 -0.78
CA PRO A 210 -16.59 8.48 -0.61
C PRO A 210 -15.69 8.90 0.56
N LEU A 211 -15.15 7.96 1.31
CA LEU A 211 -14.27 8.28 2.43
C LEU A 211 -12.82 8.40 1.92
N VAL A 212 -12.24 9.56 2.07
CA VAL A 212 -10.79 9.75 2.02
C VAL A 212 -10.31 9.90 3.45
N LEU A 213 -9.56 8.92 3.94
CA LEU A 213 -9.01 8.97 5.28
C LEU A 213 -8.05 10.15 5.41
N ALA A 214 -8.21 10.91 6.49
CA ALA A 214 -7.22 11.90 6.87
C ALA A 214 -5.86 11.23 7.15
N GLU A 215 -4.78 11.95 6.96
CA GLU A 215 -3.43 11.39 7.10
C GLU A 215 -3.21 10.71 8.46
N ASN A 216 -3.76 11.27 9.54
CA ASN A 216 -3.67 10.72 10.89
C ASN A 216 -4.58 9.49 11.15
N GLU A 217 -5.47 9.16 10.23
CA GLU A 217 -6.35 7.98 10.32
C GLU A 217 -5.76 6.76 9.61
N GLN A 218 -4.95 6.98 8.58
CA GLN A 218 -4.31 5.92 7.81
C GLN A 218 -3.46 4.96 8.67
N PRO A 219 -2.67 5.42 9.67
CA PRO A 219 -1.94 4.54 10.57
C PRO A 219 -2.83 3.60 11.39
N LYS A 220 -4.05 4.02 11.71
CA LYS A 220 -5.02 3.18 12.45
C LYS A 220 -5.54 2.07 11.54
N LEU A 221 -5.91 2.41 10.31
CA LEU A 221 -6.36 1.43 9.33
C LEU A 221 -5.26 0.39 9.06
N ALA A 222 -4.02 0.83 8.85
CA ALA A 222 -2.90 -0.07 8.61
C ALA A 222 -2.67 -1.04 9.78
N ALA A 223 -2.77 -0.59 11.02
CA ALA A 223 -2.63 -1.43 12.20
C ALA A 223 -3.76 -2.47 12.32
N VAL A 224 -5.00 -2.09 12.04
CA VAL A 224 -6.13 -3.04 12.06
C VAL A 224 -6.01 -4.05 10.91
N ALA A 225 -5.66 -3.61 9.71
CA ALA A 225 -5.43 -4.49 8.58
C ALA A 225 -4.29 -5.49 8.85
N PHE A 226 -3.20 -5.03 9.44
CA PHE A 226 -2.10 -5.90 9.88
C PHE A 226 -2.59 -6.97 10.84
N LYS A 227 -3.34 -6.59 11.87
CA LYS A 227 -3.90 -7.54 12.84
C LYS A 227 -4.75 -8.61 12.16
N LEU A 228 -5.67 -8.22 11.28
CA LEU A 228 -6.55 -9.14 10.57
C LEU A 228 -5.75 -10.11 9.67
N ALA A 229 -4.79 -9.60 8.93
CA ALA A 229 -3.94 -10.42 8.06
C ALA A 229 -3.01 -11.35 8.86
N TYR A 230 -2.45 -10.87 9.98
CA TYR A 230 -1.61 -11.66 10.87
C TYR A 230 -2.40 -12.82 11.51
N GLU A 231 -3.57 -12.53 12.08
CA GLU A 231 -4.44 -13.55 12.69
C GLU A 231 -4.97 -14.56 11.66
N ALA A 232 -5.13 -14.14 10.41
CA ALA A 232 -5.52 -15.02 9.31
C ALA A 232 -4.32 -15.80 8.71
N GLN A 233 -3.08 -15.50 9.10
CA GLN A 233 -1.84 -16.02 8.51
C GLN A 233 -1.73 -15.75 7.00
N THR A 234 -2.16 -14.57 6.58
CA THR A 234 -2.19 -14.14 5.18
C THR A 234 -1.27 -12.94 4.92
N LEU A 235 -0.31 -12.68 5.80
CA LEU A 235 0.75 -11.73 5.51
C LEU A 235 1.56 -12.25 4.32
N CYS A 236 1.54 -11.50 3.25
CA CYS A 236 2.19 -11.88 2.01
C CYS A 236 3.17 -10.78 1.60
N GLN A 237 4.39 -11.17 1.28
CA GLN A 237 5.32 -10.31 0.57
C GLN A 237 5.22 -10.65 -0.91
N MET A 238 4.82 -9.69 -1.74
CA MET A 238 4.98 -9.84 -3.17
C MET A 238 6.46 -9.69 -3.51
N ARG A 239 7.11 -10.83 -3.79
CA ARG A 239 8.50 -10.84 -4.24
C ARG A 239 8.54 -10.36 -5.67
N TYR A 240 9.04 -9.17 -5.86
CA TYR A 240 9.45 -8.70 -7.19
C TYR A 240 10.76 -9.42 -7.56
N ARG A 241 10.67 -10.32 -8.51
CA ARG A 241 11.82 -10.89 -9.20
C ARG A 241 12.13 -10.10 -10.45
#